data_aef40a29a084ed40460eb99fb96c4430
#
_entry.id   aef40a29a084ed40460eb99fb96c4430
#
_cell.length_a   1.000
_cell.length_b   1.000
_cell.length_c   1.000
_cell.angle_alpha   90.00
_cell.angle_beta   90.00
_cell.angle_gamma   90.00
#
_symmetry.space_group_name_H-M   'P 1'
#
loop_
_entity.id
_entity.type
_entity.pdbx_description
1 polymer ?
#
loop_
_entity_poly.entity_id
_entity_poly.type
_entity_poly.pdbx_seq_one_letter_code
_entity_poly.pdbx_strand_id
1 'polypeptide(L)'
;MENTKKIGNLTELQCMTYLYGLGYSISIPFGNADKYDLILDINDKLYKIQIKHSSEYRDELGEAEYVKFKCTWQSHNTSGYTRTQYQENEIDYFATFYNGKCYLVPVNECANEKILRIKPPKNNQRKGISFLEDYIAEEVISKL
;
A
#
# COMPACT_ATOMS: atom_id res chain seq x y z
N MET A 1 4.82 19.85 14.02
CA MET A 1 4.04 19.45 12.83
C MET A 1 4.82 18.37 12.08
N GLU A 2 4.18 17.25 11.84
CA GLU A 2 4.82 16.15 11.13
C GLU A 2 4.99 16.48 9.65
N ASN A 3 6.17 16.17 9.12
CA ASN A 3 6.48 16.37 7.69
C ASN A 3 5.96 15.15 6.92
N THR A 4 5.02 15.36 5.99
CA THR A 4 4.41 14.29 5.20
C THR A 4 5.42 13.50 4.36
N LYS A 5 6.48 14.16 3.89
CA LYS A 5 7.56 13.48 3.15
C LYS A 5 8.34 12.53 4.07
N LYS A 6 8.59 12.93 5.31
CA LYS A 6 9.26 12.05 6.29
C LYS A 6 8.41 10.84 6.64
N ILE A 7 7.09 11.04 6.78
CA ILE A 7 6.16 9.95 7.05
C ILE A 7 6.16 8.96 5.88
N GLY A 8 6.09 9.46 4.65
CA GLY A 8 6.16 8.63 3.45
C GLY A 8 7.47 7.85 3.35
N ASN A 9 8.59 8.53 3.58
CA ASN A 9 9.91 7.90 3.57
C ASN A 9 10.05 6.83 4.64
N LEU A 10 9.51 7.09 5.83
CA LEU A 10 9.52 6.10 6.90
C LEU A 10 8.72 4.87 6.51
N THR A 11 7.55 5.06 5.93
CA THR A 11 6.72 3.94 5.46
C THR A 11 7.46 3.10 4.41
N GLU A 12 8.17 3.75 3.49
CA GLU A 12 9.00 3.05 2.50
C GLU A 12 10.06 2.19 3.18
N LEU A 13 10.81 2.76 4.13
CA LEU A 13 11.84 2.03 4.86
C LEU A 13 11.26 0.87 5.66
N GLN A 14 10.12 1.06 6.28
CA GLN A 14 9.45 0.01 7.05
C GLN A 14 9.02 -1.14 6.15
N CYS A 15 8.42 -0.85 5.00
CA CYS A 15 8.04 -1.87 4.03
C CYS A 15 9.26 -2.61 3.48
N MET A 16 10.30 -1.89 3.13
CA MET A 16 11.55 -2.48 2.60
C MET A 16 12.20 -3.40 3.63
N THR A 17 12.32 -2.93 4.87
CA THR A 17 12.91 -3.72 5.95
C THR A 17 12.11 -4.99 6.20
N TYR A 18 10.80 -4.88 6.21
CA TYR A 18 9.92 -6.02 6.44
C TYR A 18 10.05 -7.07 5.33
N LEU A 19 9.95 -6.65 4.08
CA LEU A 19 10.02 -7.54 2.91
C LEU A 19 11.41 -8.17 2.76
N TYR A 20 12.45 -7.38 2.94
CA TYR A 20 13.81 -7.89 2.91
C TYR A 20 14.06 -8.90 4.04
N GLY A 21 13.49 -8.62 5.22
CA GLY A 21 13.57 -9.51 6.37
C GLY A 21 12.89 -10.86 6.17
N LEU A 22 11.90 -10.92 5.27
CA LEU A 22 11.26 -12.18 4.86
C LEU A 22 12.15 -13.02 3.93
N GLY A 23 13.27 -12.47 3.46
CA GLY A 23 14.21 -13.18 2.58
C GLY A 23 14.09 -12.84 1.11
N TYR A 24 13.28 -11.85 0.74
CA TYR A 24 13.12 -11.47 -0.66
C TYR A 24 14.12 -10.41 -1.09
N SER A 25 14.62 -10.51 -2.31
CA SER A 25 15.50 -9.49 -2.90
C SER A 25 14.70 -8.28 -3.34
N ILE A 26 15.27 -7.11 -3.10
CA ILE A 26 14.66 -5.82 -3.44
C ILE A 26 15.59 -5.07 -4.37
N SER A 27 15.03 -4.47 -5.43
CA SER A 27 15.72 -3.54 -6.31
C SER A 27 15.03 -2.19 -6.27
N ILE A 28 15.82 -1.12 -6.22
CA ILE A 28 15.32 0.25 -6.18
C ILE A 28 15.54 0.88 -7.54
N PRO A 29 14.53 1.57 -8.12
CA PRO A 29 14.74 2.25 -9.40
C PRO A 29 15.71 3.40 -9.26
N PHE A 30 16.47 3.68 -10.31
CA PHE A 30 17.37 4.82 -10.34
C PHE A 30 16.57 6.10 -10.55
N GLY A 31 16.77 7.08 -9.68
CA GLY A 31 16.05 8.34 -9.77
C GLY A 31 14.64 8.26 -9.18
N ASN A 32 13.77 9.17 -9.61
CA ASN A 32 12.42 9.32 -9.05
C ASN A 32 11.33 9.45 -10.12
N ALA A 33 11.61 9.05 -11.35
CA ALA A 33 10.66 9.18 -12.46
C ALA A 33 9.73 7.99 -12.61
N ASP A 34 10.05 6.86 -11.96
CA ASP A 34 9.26 5.64 -12.07
C ASP A 34 8.04 5.68 -11.16
N LYS A 35 6.98 4.95 -11.55
CA LYS A 35 5.73 4.88 -10.79
C LYS A 35 5.81 3.93 -9.59
N TYR A 36 6.84 3.10 -9.51
CA TYR A 36 7.03 2.16 -8.41
C TYR A 36 8.20 2.58 -7.54
N ASP A 37 8.15 2.21 -6.27
CA ASP A 37 9.21 2.53 -5.30
C ASP A 37 10.25 1.43 -5.19
N LEU A 38 9.87 0.20 -5.49
CA LEU A 38 10.78 -0.93 -5.48
C LEU A 38 10.30 -2.06 -6.39
N ILE A 39 11.22 -2.95 -6.73
CA ILE A 39 10.93 -4.22 -7.39
C ILE A 39 11.20 -5.31 -6.38
N LEU A 40 10.23 -6.20 -6.20
CA LEU A 40 10.32 -7.35 -5.32
C LEU A 40 10.49 -8.60 -6.17
N ASP A 41 11.58 -9.34 -5.93
CA ASP A 41 11.86 -10.60 -6.63
C ASP A 41 11.29 -11.76 -5.82
N ILE A 42 10.29 -12.43 -6.39
CA ILE A 42 9.65 -13.58 -5.74
C ILE A 42 9.71 -14.75 -6.72
N ASN A 43 10.49 -15.76 -6.38
CA ASN A 43 10.64 -16.97 -7.20
C ASN A 43 11.01 -16.65 -8.67
N ASP A 44 11.99 -15.76 -8.84
CA ASP A 44 12.51 -15.32 -10.15
C ASP A 44 11.51 -14.51 -10.98
N LYS A 45 10.41 -14.07 -10.40
CA LYS A 45 9.46 -13.16 -11.01
C LYS A 45 9.53 -11.80 -10.31
N LEU A 46 9.56 -10.74 -11.10
CA LEU A 46 9.74 -9.36 -10.61
C LEU A 46 8.39 -8.65 -10.52
N TYR A 47 8.12 -8.07 -9.36
CA TYR A 47 6.88 -7.33 -9.09
C TYR A 47 7.20 -5.88 -8.76
N LYS A 48 6.51 -4.96 -9.41
CA LYS A 48 6.62 -3.52 -9.16
C LYS A 48 5.71 -3.14 -8.00
N ILE A 49 6.28 -2.52 -6.99
CA ILE A 49 5.57 -2.16 -5.76
C ILE A 49 5.57 -0.64 -5.58
N GLN A 50 4.41 -0.04 -5.40
CA GLN A 50 4.27 1.35 -4.99
C GLN A 50 3.88 1.37 -3.51
N ILE A 51 4.63 2.10 -2.71
CA ILE A 51 4.40 2.18 -1.26
C ILE A 51 3.58 3.42 -0.94
N LYS A 52 2.53 3.23 -0.14
CA LYS A 52 1.65 4.31 0.30
C LYS A 52 1.53 4.28 1.82
N HIS A 53 1.58 5.44 2.44
CA HIS A 53 1.28 5.57 3.86
C HIS A 53 -0.23 5.42 4.06
N SER A 54 -0.63 4.65 5.08
CA SER A 54 -2.03 4.48 5.44
C SER A 54 -2.36 5.26 6.71
N SER A 55 -3.56 5.81 6.76
CA SER A 55 -4.09 6.50 7.93
C SER A 55 -5.03 5.57 8.68
N GLU A 56 -4.92 5.58 10.01
CA GLU A 56 -5.78 4.79 10.90
C GLU A 56 -7.02 5.60 11.26
N TYR A 57 -8.16 4.94 11.24
CA TYR A 57 -9.45 5.53 11.65
C TYR A 57 -10.00 4.74 12.82
N ARG A 58 -10.44 5.45 13.85
CA ARG A 58 -10.91 4.87 15.11
C ARG A 58 -12.41 5.10 15.28
N ASP A 59 -13.06 4.19 16.01
CA ASP A 59 -14.46 4.32 16.35
C ASP A 59 -14.66 5.24 17.57
N GLU A 60 -15.90 5.37 18.01
CA GLU A 60 -16.27 6.22 19.14
C GLU A 60 -15.61 5.80 20.45
N LEU A 61 -15.25 4.51 20.58
CA LEU A 61 -14.59 3.98 21.76
C LEU A 61 -13.06 4.10 21.68
N GLY A 62 -12.54 4.65 20.59
CA GLY A 62 -11.10 4.80 20.39
C GLY A 62 -10.41 3.54 19.87
N GLU A 63 -11.16 2.55 19.42
CA GLU A 63 -10.62 1.33 18.85
C GLU A 63 -10.41 1.48 17.34
N ALA A 64 -9.31 0.92 16.83
CA ALA A 64 -8.99 0.97 15.40
C ALA A 64 -10.06 0.24 14.60
N GLU A 65 -10.66 0.93 13.63
CA GLU A 65 -11.73 0.42 12.77
C GLU A 65 -11.20 -0.05 11.43
N TYR A 66 -10.43 0.80 10.78
CA TYR A 66 -9.87 0.52 9.47
C TYR A 66 -8.67 1.41 9.20
N VAL A 67 -7.89 1.03 8.20
CA VAL A 67 -6.86 1.88 7.62
C VAL A 67 -7.23 2.21 6.18
N LYS A 68 -6.75 3.34 5.70
CA LYS A 68 -7.04 3.82 4.34
C LYS A 68 -5.80 4.44 3.73
N PHE A 69 -5.55 4.16 2.46
CA PHE A 69 -4.50 4.82 1.71
C PHE A 69 -5.00 5.25 0.33
N LYS A 70 -4.36 6.28 -0.23
CA LYS A 70 -4.69 6.78 -1.56
C LYS A 70 -4.02 5.94 -2.63
N CYS A 71 -4.76 5.64 -3.68
CA CYS A 71 -4.28 4.80 -4.80
C CYS A 71 -4.07 5.62 -6.06
N THR A 72 -3.83 6.93 -5.92
CA THR A 72 -3.62 7.85 -7.03
C THR A 72 -2.30 8.57 -6.89
N TRP A 73 -1.81 9.12 -7.99
CA TRP A 73 -0.68 10.04 -8.00
C TRP A 73 -1.13 11.39 -8.55
N GLN A 74 -0.41 12.44 -8.18
CA GLN A 74 -0.70 13.79 -8.63
C GLN A 74 0.28 14.21 -9.71
N SER A 75 -0.24 14.80 -10.79
CA SER A 75 0.56 15.54 -11.75
C SER A 75 0.17 17.02 -11.69
N HIS A 76 1.17 17.89 -11.73
CA HIS A 76 0.96 19.33 -11.72
C HIS A 76 0.99 19.85 -13.14
N ASN A 77 0.06 20.76 -13.47
CA ASN A 77 0.01 21.42 -14.76
C ASN A 77 -0.34 22.91 -14.56
N THR A 78 -0.45 23.68 -15.65
CA THR A 78 -0.70 25.12 -15.59
C THR A 78 -2.06 25.49 -15.00
N SER A 79 -3.02 24.59 -15.01
CA SER A 79 -4.37 24.80 -14.47
C SER A 79 -4.61 24.17 -13.08
N GLY A 80 -3.55 23.66 -12.42
CA GLY A 80 -3.63 23.05 -11.12
C GLY A 80 -2.98 21.68 -11.10
N TYR A 81 -3.67 20.71 -10.47
CA TYR A 81 -3.18 19.33 -10.45
C TYR A 81 -4.30 18.35 -10.84
N THR A 82 -3.89 17.21 -11.38
CA THR A 82 -4.80 16.13 -11.73
C THR A 82 -4.40 14.88 -10.93
N ARG A 83 -5.39 14.19 -10.36
CA ARG A 83 -5.17 12.90 -9.70
C ARG A 83 -5.44 11.80 -10.71
N THR A 84 -4.48 10.88 -10.83
CA THR A 84 -4.54 9.78 -11.80
C THR A 84 -4.35 8.45 -11.09
N GLN A 85 -5.14 7.45 -11.50
CA GLN A 85 -4.99 6.10 -10.98
C GLN A 85 -3.78 5.40 -11.60
N TYR A 86 -3.17 4.48 -10.85
CA TYR A 86 -2.12 3.62 -11.36
C TYR A 86 -2.71 2.56 -12.27
N GLN A 87 -2.01 2.23 -13.34
CA GLN A 87 -2.42 1.20 -14.29
C GLN A 87 -1.70 -0.12 -13.99
N GLU A 88 -2.28 -1.23 -14.45
CA GLU A 88 -1.70 -2.56 -14.23
C GLU A 88 -0.32 -2.75 -14.85
N ASN A 89 0.01 -1.98 -15.90
CA ASN A 89 1.34 -2.02 -16.51
C ASN A 89 2.35 -1.13 -15.78
N GLU A 90 1.91 -0.30 -14.86
CA GLU A 90 2.79 0.63 -14.11
C GLU A 90 3.25 0.01 -12.79
N ILE A 91 2.36 -0.67 -12.09
CA ILE A 91 2.66 -1.35 -10.82
C ILE A 91 1.85 -2.65 -10.72
N ASP A 92 2.33 -3.57 -9.90
CA ASP A 92 1.61 -4.83 -9.61
C ASP A 92 0.86 -4.74 -8.29
N TYR A 93 1.48 -4.15 -7.27
CA TYR A 93 0.92 -4.07 -5.91
C TYR A 93 1.16 -2.70 -5.30
N PHE A 94 0.20 -2.27 -4.48
CA PHE A 94 0.45 -1.26 -3.45
C PHE A 94 0.94 -1.97 -2.20
N ALA A 95 1.88 -1.35 -1.48
CA ALA A 95 2.29 -1.80 -0.17
C ALA A 95 2.02 -0.69 0.85
N THR A 96 1.61 -1.07 2.04
CA THR A 96 1.51 -0.16 3.16
C THR A 96 1.99 -0.86 4.42
N PHE A 97 2.37 -0.08 5.44
CA PHE A 97 2.86 -0.61 6.69
C PHE A 97 1.95 -0.15 7.82
N TYR A 98 1.49 -1.10 8.62
CA TYR A 98 0.62 -0.78 9.74
C TYR A 98 0.85 -1.78 10.88
N ASN A 99 1.03 -1.24 12.08
CA ASN A 99 1.14 -2.02 13.31
C ASN A 99 2.15 -3.17 13.22
N GLY A 100 3.33 -2.86 12.67
CA GLY A 100 4.45 -3.79 12.60
C GLY A 100 4.44 -4.76 11.43
N LYS A 101 3.49 -4.64 10.50
CA LYS A 101 3.37 -5.54 9.35
C LYS A 101 3.24 -4.79 8.04
N CYS A 102 3.76 -5.40 6.99
CA CYS A 102 3.58 -4.93 5.62
C CYS A 102 2.39 -5.65 4.98
N TYR A 103 1.60 -4.90 4.24
CA TYR A 103 0.42 -5.41 3.53
C TYR A 103 0.57 -5.13 2.05
N LEU A 104 0.19 -6.10 1.21
CA LEU A 104 0.26 -5.97 -0.25
C LEU A 104 -1.15 -6.08 -0.83
N VAL A 105 -1.54 -5.11 -1.64
CA VAL A 105 -2.86 -5.05 -2.27
C VAL A 105 -2.68 -4.97 -3.79
N PRO A 106 -3.26 -5.91 -4.56
CA PRO A 106 -3.17 -5.84 -6.01
C PRO A 106 -3.72 -4.53 -6.57
N VAL A 107 -3.04 -3.97 -7.57
CA VAL A 107 -3.44 -2.70 -8.16
C VAL A 107 -4.87 -2.74 -8.72
N ASN A 108 -5.30 -3.87 -9.25
CA ASN A 108 -6.64 -4.01 -9.83
C ASN A 108 -7.77 -4.05 -8.79
N GLU A 109 -7.43 -4.14 -7.50
CA GLU A 109 -8.43 -4.03 -6.41
C GLU A 109 -8.54 -2.62 -5.86
N CYS A 110 -7.81 -1.65 -6.44
CA CYS A 110 -7.72 -0.28 -5.96
C CYS A 110 -8.28 0.68 -6.99
N ALA A 111 -9.14 1.60 -6.53
CA ALA A 111 -9.65 2.71 -7.34
C ALA A 111 -8.92 4.00 -6.93
N ASN A 112 -9.63 4.95 -6.34
CA ASN A 112 -9.03 6.20 -5.87
C ASN A 112 -8.39 6.06 -4.50
N GLU A 113 -9.01 5.24 -3.64
CA GLU A 113 -8.47 4.92 -2.32
C GLU A 113 -8.88 3.51 -1.94
N LYS A 114 -8.13 2.92 -1.02
CA LYS A 114 -8.39 1.56 -0.54
C LYS A 114 -8.59 1.59 0.96
N ILE A 115 -9.68 0.97 1.40
CA ILE A 115 -10.01 0.79 2.82
C ILE A 115 -9.80 -0.67 3.17
N LEU A 116 -9.01 -0.91 4.21
CA LEU A 116 -8.77 -2.25 4.75
C LEU A 116 -9.31 -2.29 6.18
N ARG A 117 -10.36 -3.06 6.39
CA ARG A 117 -11.04 -3.14 7.68
C ARG A 117 -10.23 -3.92 8.69
N ILE A 118 -10.14 -3.39 9.91
CA ILE A 118 -9.54 -4.10 11.04
C ILE A 118 -10.61 -4.88 11.76
N LYS A 119 -11.80 -4.29 11.92
CA LYS A 119 -12.95 -4.98 12.48
C LYS A 119 -14.16 -4.89 11.54
N PRO A 120 -15.11 -5.81 11.65
CA PRO A 120 -16.27 -5.81 10.76
C PRO A 120 -17.05 -4.50 10.85
N PRO A 121 -17.72 -4.06 9.76
CA PRO A 121 -18.62 -2.91 9.83
C PRO A 121 -19.82 -3.24 10.73
N LYS A 122 -20.50 -2.19 11.20
CA LYS A 122 -21.61 -2.33 12.17
C LYS A 122 -22.71 -3.27 11.70
N ASN A 123 -22.96 -3.35 10.39
CA ASN A 123 -23.99 -4.24 9.82
C ASN A 123 -23.47 -5.63 9.50
N ASN A 124 -22.23 -5.97 9.88
CA ASN A 124 -21.56 -7.25 9.60
C ASN A 124 -21.51 -7.62 8.11
N GLN A 125 -21.61 -6.65 7.25
CA GLN A 125 -21.45 -6.87 5.80
C GLN A 125 -20.05 -7.36 5.50
N ARG A 126 -19.93 -8.41 4.66
CA ARG A 126 -18.62 -8.92 4.22
C ARG A 126 -18.42 -8.77 2.71
N LYS A 127 -19.50 -8.82 1.94
CA LYS A 127 -19.41 -8.65 0.49
C LYS A 127 -18.97 -7.24 0.13
N GLY A 128 -17.95 -7.15 -0.73
CA GLY A 128 -17.39 -5.85 -1.15
C GLY A 128 -16.50 -5.20 -0.10
N ILE A 129 -16.24 -5.87 1.02
CA ILE A 129 -15.39 -5.36 2.11
C ILE A 129 -14.06 -6.11 2.07
N SER A 130 -12.97 -5.33 2.17
CA SER A 130 -11.61 -5.89 2.28
C SER A 130 -11.14 -5.81 3.71
N PHE A 131 -10.62 -6.93 4.23
CA PHE A 131 -10.09 -7.01 5.58
C PHE A 131 -8.57 -6.98 5.56
N LEU A 132 -7.98 -6.21 6.44
CA LEU A 132 -6.54 -6.01 6.53
C LEU A 132 -5.79 -7.35 6.62
N GLU A 133 -6.29 -8.28 7.43
CA GLU A 133 -5.65 -9.58 7.66
C GLU A 133 -5.48 -10.42 6.39
N ASP A 134 -6.31 -10.18 5.36
CA ASP A 134 -6.24 -10.93 4.10
C ASP A 134 -5.11 -10.43 3.19
N TYR A 135 -4.48 -9.31 3.54
CA TYR A 135 -3.45 -8.66 2.71
C TYR A 135 -2.07 -8.65 3.36
N ILE A 136 -1.86 -9.40 4.42
CA ILE A 136 -0.54 -9.56 5.03
C ILE A 136 0.42 -10.06 3.95
N ALA A 137 1.60 -9.42 3.84
CA ALA A 137 2.54 -9.68 2.76
C ALA A 137 2.85 -11.17 2.59
N GLU A 138 3.13 -11.89 3.68
CA GLU A 138 3.43 -13.32 3.65
C GLU A 138 2.29 -14.13 3.04
N GLU A 139 1.04 -13.78 3.39
CA GLU A 139 -0.15 -14.48 2.89
C GLU A 139 -0.35 -14.24 1.39
N VAL A 140 -0.18 -12.98 0.95
CA VAL A 140 -0.31 -12.63 -0.46
C VAL A 140 0.77 -13.32 -1.29
N ILE A 141 2.02 -13.26 -0.83
CA ILE A 141 3.16 -13.85 -1.54
C ILE A 141 3.04 -15.38 -1.63
N SER A 142 2.52 -16.02 -0.58
CA SER A 142 2.35 -17.48 -0.55
C SER A 142 1.45 -18.02 -1.67
N LYS A 143 0.64 -17.17 -2.26
CA LYS A 143 -0.32 -17.52 -3.32
C LYS A 143 0.19 -17.22 -4.73
N LEU A 144 1.41 -16.70 -4.85
CA LEU A 144 2.00 -16.33 -6.15
C LEU A 144 2.76 -17.49 -6.80
#